data_72881a3bf8b79271ba833745a98cc97d
#
_entry.id   72881a3bf8b79271ba833745a98cc97d
#
_cell.length_a   1.000
_cell.length_b   1.000
_cell.length_c   1.000
_cell.angle_alpha   90.00
_cell.angle_beta   90.00
_cell.angle_gamma   90.00
#
_symmetry.space_group_name_H-M   'P 1'
#
loop_
_entity.id
_entity.type
_entity.pdbx_description
1 polymer ?
#
loop_
_entity_poly.entity_id
_entity_poly.type
_entity_poly.pdbx_seq_one_letter_code
_entity_poly.pdbx_strand_id
1 'polypeptide(L)'
;MSAGSFSAFAVAQCVAYSGSNVNDQDYVQWSDTVKSYLTVCDNGNYMRVQSGAIEGKLLVEYYSSDFEPLSTKLIDNELPIFGAFYDSGNNYYVLSGQENPKQNDSLEVFRITKYDKNWNKIKSCGLYGANTTVPFDAGSARMTHSGDHLLVRTCHEMYKSSDGNNHQSNVTIEVDMPSMTITDSYTGIMNVDYGYVSHSFNQFIKTDGNHIVALDHGDAHPRSAVLVKYNSDFTTGKFFPNYFEQVSNIDVVTYPEYTAGHYNYTGAAIGGFDVSSSSYIVAQSTVDLDYINTSETRNVYVSAVSKDLSTNKLNKITSYAEGTDSASAPQLVKINNNSFLLLWARDTKVNCVKLNADGTVNGSIHTFEGSLSDCQPVIKNGRAVWYVYDKNN
;
A
#
# COMPACT_ATOMS: atom_id res chain seq x y z
N MET A 1 -0.92 22.23 28.39
CA MET A 1 0.07 21.84 27.34
C MET A 1 0.84 20.65 27.86
N SER A 2 0.47 19.42 27.54
CA SER A 2 1.26 18.23 27.91
C SER A 2 2.15 17.91 26.73
N ALA A 3 3.46 18.15 26.89
CA ALA A 3 4.46 17.60 26.00
C ALA A 3 4.37 16.08 26.10
N GLY A 4 3.90 15.41 25.03
CA GLY A 4 3.96 13.96 24.94
C GLY A 4 5.41 13.54 24.91
N SER A 5 5.91 12.98 26.00
CA SER A 5 7.22 12.36 26.06
C SER A 5 7.20 11.15 25.13
N PHE A 6 7.99 11.18 24.07
CA PHE A 6 8.37 9.95 23.38
C PHE A 6 9.26 9.16 24.35
N SER A 7 8.75 8.05 24.88
CA SER A 7 9.54 7.14 25.69
C SER A 7 10.62 6.50 24.82
N ALA A 8 11.81 6.27 25.38
CA ALA A 8 12.91 5.59 24.72
C ALA A 8 12.42 4.25 24.12
N PHE A 9 12.88 3.97 22.93
CA PHE A 9 12.52 2.79 22.18
C PHE A 9 13.26 1.57 22.77
N ALA A 10 12.51 0.50 23.06
CA ALA A 10 13.11 -0.81 23.25
C ALA A 10 13.32 -1.42 21.86
N VAL A 11 14.55 -1.66 21.49
CA VAL A 11 14.90 -2.47 20.30
C VAL A 11 14.81 -3.92 20.75
N ALA A 12 13.77 -4.62 20.31
CA ALA A 12 13.75 -6.08 20.47
C ALA A 12 14.67 -6.67 19.41
N GLN A 13 15.64 -7.48 19.81
CA GLN A 13 16.38 -8.33 18.87
C GLN A 13 15.42 -9.41 18.36
N CYS A 14 14.89 -9.21 17.19
CA CYS A 14 14.16 -10.23 16.45
C CYS A 14 15.17 -11.14 15.75
N VAL A 15 14.80 -12.40 15.54
CA VAL A 15 15.48 -13.22 14.55
C VAL A 15 15.28 -12.52 13.21
N ALA A 16 16.31 -11.81 12.77
CA ALA A 16 16.26 -11.02 11.55
C ALA A 16 16.29 -11.96 10.35
N TYR A 17 15.14 -12.30 9.83
CA TYR A 17 15.07 -12.71 8.45
C TYR A 17 15.09 -11.42 7.62
N SER A 18 16.08 -11.31 6.75
CA SER A 18 16.23 -10.20 5.82
C SER A 18 15.04 -10.21 4.85
N GLY A 19 13.96 -9.57 5.22
CA GLY A 19 12.90 -9.24 4.29
C GLY A 19 13.37 -8.10 3.39
N SER A 20 13.02 -8.11 2.12
CA SER A 20 13.22 -6.95 1.29
C SER A 20 12.47 -5.76 1.90
N ASN A 21 13.18 -4.67 2.13
CA ASN A 21 12.58 -3.43 2.58
C ASN A 21 12.14 -2.65 1.34
N VAL A 22 10.86 -2.62 1.07
CA VAL A 22 10.29 -1.88 -0.07
C VAL A 22 10.67 -0.39 -0.01
N ASN A 23 10.90 0.16 1.18
CA ASN A 23 11.30 1.56 1.34
C ASN A 23 12.80 1.81 1.06
N ASP A 24 13.62 0.75 1.07
CA ASP A 24 15.04 0.85 0.66
C ASP A 24 15.22 0.65 -0.84
N GLN A 25 14.18 0.22 -1.55
CA GLN A 25 14.25 0.09 -3.00
C GLN A 25 14.14 1.47 -3.64
N ASP A 26 15.04 1.73 -4.53
CA ASP A 26 14.92 2.88 -5.43
C ASP A 26 13.82 2.54 -6.45
N TYR A 27 12.61 3.06 -6.23
CA TYR A 27 11.48 2.89 -7.13
C TYR A 27 11.69 3.63 -8.43
N VAL A 28 12.78 3.34 -9.11
CA VAL A 28 13.08 3.98 -10.39
C VAL A 28 12.07 3.56 -11.45
N GLN A 29 11.57 2.34 -11.36
CA GLN A 29 10.71 1.77 -12.42
C GLN A 29 9.48 1.04 -11.88
N TRP A 30 9.62 0.16 -10.88
CA TRP A 30 8.62 -0.82 -10.52
C TRP A 30 8.40 -0.89 -9.02
N SER A 31 7.19 -1.23 -8.60
CA SER A 31 6.87 -1.57 -7.22
C SER A 31 6.81 -3.10 -7.05
N ASP A 32 6.68 -3.56 -5.81
CA ASP A 32 6.50 -4.96 -5.46
C ASP A 32 5.45 -5.08 -4.34
N THR A 33 4.99 -6.30 -4.11
CA THR A 33 4.10 -6.59 -2.98
C THR A 33 4.81 -6.33 -1.66
N VAL A 34 4.09 -5.77 -0.68
CA VAL A 34 4.61 -5.60 0.68
C VAL A 34 4.85 -6.98 1.29
N LYS A 35 6.07 -7.21 1.78
CA LYS A 35 6.47 -8.53 2.28
C LYS A 35 6.28 -8.69 3.78
N SER A 36 6.00 -7.62 4.51
CA SER A 36 5.93 -7.64 5.97
C SER A 36 4.77 -6.80 6.49
N TYR A 37 4.04 -7.33 7.46
CA TYR A 37 2.84 -6.72 8.03
C TYR A 37 2.88 -6.83 9.55
N LEU A 38 2.61 -5.73 10.23
CA LEU A 38 2.50 -5.66 11.68
C LEU A 38 1.03 -5.48 12.07
N THR A 39 0.57 -6.17 13.11
CA THR A 39 -0.76 -5.98 13.69
C THR A 39 -0.73 -6.10 15.21
N VAL A 40 -1.76 -5.56 15.85
CA VAL A 40 -1.97 -5.67 17.30
C VAL A 40 -2.96 -6.80 17.56
N CYS A 41 -2.55 -7.80 18.32
CA CYS A 41 -3.42 -8.90 18.72
C CYS A 41 -4.43 -8.48 19.79
N ASP A 42 -5.53 -9.22 19.93
CA ASP A 42 -6.60 -8.94 20.91
C ASP A 42 -6.10 -8.89 22.38
N ASN A 43 -5.09 -9.69 22.70
CA ASN A 43 -4.44 -9.69 24.01
C ASN A 43 -3.45 -8.54 24.23
N GLY A 44 -3.32 -7.64 23.25
CA GLY A 44 -2.40 -6.51 23.30
C GLY A 44 -0.96 -6.84 22.93
N ASN A 45 -0.64 -8.04 22.54
CA ASN A 45 0.65 -8.41 21.94
C ASN A 45 0.72 -7.94 20.49
N TYR A 46 1.87 -8.13 19.85
CA TYR A 46 2.06 -7.82 18.45
C TYR A 46 2.26 -9.11 17.64
N MET A 47 1.81 -9.08 16.42
CA MET A 47 2.07 -10.13 15.43
C MET A 47 2.66 -9.49 14.18
N ARG A 48 3.72 -10.10 13.66
CA ARG A 48 4.30 -9.77 12.37
C ARG A 48 4.11 -10.95 11.43
N VAL A 49 3.63 -10.68 10.23
CA VAL A 49 3.50 -11.66 9.15
C VAL A 49 4.50 -11.28 8.06
N GLN A 50 5.36 -12.21 7.67
CA GLN A 50 6.40 -11.98 6.68
C GLN A 50 6.39 -13.04 5.60
N SER A 51 6.44 -12.59 4.34
CA SER A 51 6.71 -13.42 3.16
C SER A 51 8.18 -13.31 2.75
N GLY A 52 8.70 -14.33 2.07
CA GLY A 52 10.07 -14.33 1.52
C GLY A 52 11.17 -14.73 2.50
N ALA A 53 10.87 -14.82 3.79
CA ALA A 53 11.84 -15.32 4.78
C ALA A 53 12.11 -16.82 4.63
N ILE A 54 11.10 -17.59 4.29
CA ILE A 54 11.16 -19.04 4.06
C ILE A 54 10.39 -19.33 2.77
N GLU A 55 11.02 -20.06 1.86
CA GLU A 55 10.41 -20.42 0.58
C GLU A 55 9.08 -21.15 0.75
N GLY A 56 8.07 -20.72 0.03
CA GLY A 56 6.73 -21.32 0.05
C GLY A 56 5.94 -21.12 1.34
N LYS A 57 6.39 -20.27 2.27
CA LYS A 57 5.74 -20.09 3.56
C LYS A 57 5.65 -18.63 3.98
N LEU A 58 4.64 -18.32 4.80
CA LEU A 58 4.60 -17.12 5.62
C LEU A 58 5.21 -17.44 6.98
N LEU A 59 6.12 -16.59 7.43
CA LEU A 59 6.61 -16.59 8.80
C LEU A 59 5.71 -15.67 9.63
N VAL A 60 5.08 -16.20 10.65
CA VAL A 60 4.27 -15.46 11.62
C VAL A 60 5.01 -15.42 12.94
N GLU A 61 5.33 -14.24 13.41
CA GLU A 61 6.07 -13.99 14.64
C GLU A 61 5.16 -13.28 15.64
N TYR A 62 5.21 -13.71 16.89
CA TYR A 62 4.46 -13.09 17.98
C TYR A 62 5.43 -12.46 18.98
N TYR A 63 5.09 -11.26 19.42
CA TYR A 63 5.86 -10.47 20.39
C TYR A 63 4.98 -10.02 21.53
N SER A 64 5.53 -9.94 22.73
CA SER A 64 4.85 -9.37 23.88
C SER A 64 4.54 -7.87 23.66
N SER A 65 3.77 -7.29 24.57
CA SER A 65 3.55 -5.84 24.62
C SER A 65 4.83 -5.03 24.83
N ASP A 66 5.88 -5.67 25.32
CA ASP A 66 7.21 -5.10 25.58
C ASP A 66 8.23 -5.48 24.49
N PHE A 67 7.73 -6.00 23.37
CA PHE A 67 8.49 -6.41 22.17
C PHE A 67 9.39 -7.64 22.34
N GLU A 68 9.24 -8.42 23.40
CA GLU A 68 9.97 -9.66 23.57
C GLU A 68 9.40 -10.75 22.64
N PRO A 69 10.24 -11.51 21.94
CA PRO A 69 9.79 -12.64 21.11
C PRO A 69 9.09 -13.71 21.95
N LEU A 70 7.91 -14.15 21.52
CA LEU A 70 7.11 -15.16 22.22
C LEU A 70 7.11 -16.52 21.48
N SER A 71 6.79 -16.51 20.21
CA SER A 71 6.67 -17.71 19.39
C SER A 71 6.66 -17.37 17.91
N THR A 72 6.85 -18.39 17.09
CA THR A 72 6.72 -18.32 15.64
C THR A 72 5.79 -19.41 15.13
N LYS A 73 5.19 -19.19 13.96
CA LYS A 73 4.39 -20.16 13.24
C LYS A 73 4.70 -20.05 11.74
N LEU A 74 4.69 -21.19 11.05
CA LEU A 74 4.82 -21.25 9.59
C LEU A 74 3.48 -21.62 8.98
N ILE A 75 3.08 -20.86 7.96
CA ILE A 75 1.85 -21.08 7.20
C ILE A 75 2.24 -21.32 5.75
N ASP A 76 1.77 -22.42 5.17
CA ASP A 76 2.04 -22.72 3.77
C ASP A 76 1.36 -21.72 2.84
N ASN A 77 2.05 -21.27 1.81
CA ASN A 77 1.44 -20.45 0.77
C ASN A 77 0.41 -21.29 0.01
N GLU A 78 -0.79 -20.73 -0.17
CA GLU A 78 -1.87 -21.42 -0.89
C GLU A 78 -1.65 -21.43 -2.43
N LEU A 79 -1.01 -20.39 -2.97
CA LEU A 79 -0.46 -20.31 -4.31
C LEU A 79 0.99 -19.78 -4.23
N PRO A 80 1.82 -20.00 -5.26
CA PRO A 80 3.27 -19.74 -5.18
C PRO A 80 3.66 -18.30 -4.84
N ILE A 81 2.89 -17.31 -5.32
CA ILE A 81 3.22 -15.88 -5.20
C ILE A 81 2.38 -15.28 -4.09
N PHE A 82 3.04 -14.67 -3.11
CA PHE A 82 2.36 -13.91 -2.06
C PHE A 82 1.98 -12.51 -2.57
N GLY A 83 0.73 -12.11 -2.36
CA GLY A 83 0.23 -10.79 -2.71
C GLY A 83 0.11 -9.86 -1.50
N ALA A 84 -0.70 -10.23 -0.52
CA ALA A 84 -0.96 -9.38 0.64
C ALA A 84 -1.48 -10.17 1.84
N PHE A 85 -1.34 -9.58 3.02
CA PHE A 85 -1.99 -10.00 4.27
C PHE A 85 -2.91 -8.89 4.77
N TYR A 86 -4.02 -9.28 5.38
CA TYR A 86 -4.97 -8.36 5.99
C TYR A 86 -5.57 -8.93 7.27
N ASP A 87 -5.56 -8.15 8.33
CA ASP A 87 -6.27 -8.43 9.58
C ASP A 87 -7.56 -7.61 9.62
N SER A 88 -8.71 -8.29 9.55
CA SER A 88 -10.02 -7.66 9.64
C SER A 88 -10.51 -7.41 11.07
N GLY A 89 -9.68 -7.73 12.06
CA GLY A 89 -10.09 -7.78 13.47
C GLY A 89 -10.60 -9.17 13.88
N ASN A 90 -11.49 -9.77 13.14
CA ASN A 90 -12.05 -11.08 13.45
C ASN A 90 -11.33 -12.26 12.78
N ASN A 91 -10.80 -12.03 11.60
CA ASN A 91 -10.16 -13.05 10.77
C ASN A 91 -8.93 -12.48 10.05
N TYR A 92 -8.03 -13.38 9.65
CA TYR A 92 -6.93 -13.06 8.75
C TYR A 92 -7.29 -13.43 7.32
N TYR A 93 -6.82 -12.63 6.37
CA TYR A 93 -6.96 -12.86 4.94
C TYR A 93 -5.60 -12.79 4.29
N VAL A 94 -5.31 -13.78 3.43
CA VAL A 94 -4.09 -13.84 2.64
C VAL A 94 -4.47 -13.88 1.18
N LEU A 95 -3.95 -12.95 0.41
CA LEU A 95 -4.00 -12.93 -1.04
C LEU A 95 -2.76 -13.61 -1.58
N SER A 96 -2.93 -14.55 -2.48
CA SER A 96 -1.85 -15.24 -3.19
C SER A 96 -2.17 -15.36 -4.68
N GLY A 97 -1.18 -15.62 -5.50
CA GLY A 97 -1.33 -15.79 -6.93
C GLY A 97 -0.40 -16.81 -7.54
N GLN A 98 -0.62 -17.11 -8.81
CA GLN A 98 0.28 -17.91 -9.63
C GLN A 98 0.27 -17.45 -11.08
N GLU A 99 1.39 -17.64 -11.75
CA GLU A 99 1.55 -17.30 -13.15
C GLU A 99 0.68 -18.16 -14.07
N ASN A 100 0.26 -17.57 -15.18
CA ASN A 100 -0.57 -18.19 -16.21
C ASN A 100 -0.01 -17.89 -17.63
N PRO A 101 1.24 -18.30 -17.92
CA PRO A 101 1.87 -17.95 -19.19
C PRO A 101 1.18 -18.56 -20.42
N LYS A 102 0.31 -19.56 -20.21
CA LYS A 102 -0.47 -20.19 -21.28
C LYS A 102 -1.83 -19.54 -21.49
N GLN A 103 -2.16 -18.48 -20.73
CA GLN A 103 -3.44 -17.75 -20.83
C GLN A 103 -4.64 -18.70 -20.72
N ASN A 104 -4.58 -19.59 -19.74
CA ASN A 104 -5.62 -20.60 -19.51
C ASN A 104 -6.72 -20.03 -18.62
N ASP A 105 -7.92 -19.85 -19.16
CA ASP A 105 -9.08 -19.32 -18.43
C ASP A 105 -9.56 -20.20 -17.28
N SER A 106 -9.15 -21.47 -17.26
CA SER A 106 -9.51 -22.40 -16.18
C SER A 106 -8.47 -22.47 -15.06
N LEU A 107 -7.35 -21.76 -15.18
CA LEU A 107 -6.32 -21.73 -14.13
C LEU A 107 -6.68 -20.67 -13.08
N GLU A 108 -6.66 -21.03 -11.80
CA GLU A 108 -6.82 -20.07 -10.72
C GLU A 108 -5.57 -19.20 -10.63
N VAL A 109 -5.70 -17.89 -10.82
CA VAL A 109 -4.58 -16.94 -10.86
C VAL A 109 -4.48 -16.08 -9.62
N PHE A 110 -5.60 -15.85 -8.92
CA PHE A 110 -5.64 -15.20 -7.60
C PHE A 110 -6.45 -16.03 -6.64
N ARG A 111 -6.01 -16.13 -5.40
CA ARG A 111 -6.72 -16.78 -4.30
C ARG A 111 -6.72 -15.90 -3.07
N ILE A 112 -7.89 -15.72 -2.46
CA ILE A 112 -8.05 -15.11 -1.15
C ILE A 112 -8.42 -16.21 -0.17
N THR A 113 -7.58 -16.41 0.85
CA THR A 113 -7.80 -17.43 1.88
C THR A 113 -8.08 -16.76 3.20
N LYS A 114 -9.17 -17.18 3.85
CA LYS A 114 -9.61 -16.76 5.18
C LYS A 114 -9.13 -17.73 6.23
N TYR A 115 -8.54 -17.20 7.30
CA TYR A 115 -8.09 -17.94 8.47
C TYR A 115 -8.75 -17.39 9.74
N ASP A 116 -8.92 -18.25 10.75
CA ASP A 116 -9.21 -17.79 12.10
C ASP A 116 -7.98 -17.15 12.77
N LYS A 117 -8.14 -16.61 13.97
CA LYS A 117 -7.05 -15.98 14.72
C LYS A 117 -5.97 -16.98 15.19
N ASN A 118 -6.20 -18.29 15.06
CA ASN A 118 -5.22 -19.34 15.31
C ASN A 118 -4.54 -19.84 14.03
N TRP A 119 -4.80 -19.18 12.88
CA TRP A 119 -4.33 -19.60 11.55
C TRP A 119 -4.87 -20.96 11.08
N ASN A 120 -6.03 -21.38 11.55
CA ASN A 120 -6.76 -22.48 10.93
C ASN A 120 -7.47 -21.93 9.68
N LYS A 121 -7.25 -22.58 8.54
CA LYS A 121 -7.95 -22.24 7.30
C LYS A 121 -9.45 -22.47 7.45
N ILE A 122 -10.24 -21.45 7.16
CA ILE A 122 -11.71 -21.50 7.20
C ILE A 122 -12.23 -21.79 5.80
N LYS A 123 -11.88 -20.95 4.81
CA LYS A 123 -12.38 -21.05 3.44
C LYS A 123 -11.50 -20.23 2.50
N SER A 124 -11.62 -20.46 1.20
CA SER A 124 -10.99 -19.64 0.18
C SER A 124 -11.92 -19.42 -1.03
N CYS A 125 -11.63 -18.38 -1.80
CA CYS A 125 -12.21 -18.11 -3.10
C CYS A 125 -11.12 -17.66 -4.06
N GLY A 126 -11.33 -17.80 -5.37
CA GLY A 126 -10.34 -17.46 -6.36
C GLY A 126 -10.91 -16.94 -7.67
N LEU A 127 -10.08 -16.20 -8.40
CA LEU A 127 -10.32 -15.81 -9.79
C LEU A 127 -9.56 -16.75 -10.71
N TYR A 128 -10.24 -17.16 -11.77
CA TYR A 128 -9.72 -18.08 -12.79
C TYR A 128 -9.51 -17.33 -14.09
N GLY A 129 -8.38 -17.56 -14.74
CA GLY A 129 -7.97 -16.86 -15.95
C GLY A 129 -7.79 -15.36 -15.72
N ALA A 130 -8.88 -14.66 -15.46
CA ALA A 130 -8.93 -13.26 -15.04
C ALA A 130 -8.08 -12.31 -15.90
N ASN A 131 -7.96 -12.64 -17.21
CA ASN A 131 -7.10 -11.89 -18.13
C ASN A 131 -5.67 -11.69 -17.59
N THR A 132 -5.11 -12.67 -16.86
CA THR A 132 -3.86 -12.54 -16.12
C THR A 132 -2.82 -13.54 -16.60
N THR A 133 -1.62 -13.06 -16.93
CA THR A 133 -0.41 -13.88 -17.14
C THR A 133 0.47 -13.89 -15.91
N VAL A 134 0.72 -12.70 -15.31
CA VAL A 134 1.54 -12.54 -14.11
C VAL A 134 0.76 -11.72 -13.07
N PRO A 135 0.33 -12.33 -11.95
CA PRO A 135 -0.31 -11.60 -10.85
C PRO A 135 0.71 -10.75 -10.11
N PHE A 136 0.28 -9.58 -9.64
CA PHE A 136 1.09 -8.61 -8.89
C PHE A 136 2.30 -8.04 -9.66
N ASP A 137 2.27 -8.14 -10.99
CA ASP A 137 3.38 -7.70 -11.82
C ASP A 137 3.62 -6.20 -11.67
N ALA A 138 4.86 -5.86 -11.29
CA ALA A 138 5.33 -4.50 -11.10
C ALA A 138 4.49 -3.64 -10.15
N GLY A 139 3.77 -4.25 -9.20
CA GLY A 139 2.91 -3.48 -8.31
C GLY A 139 2.64 -4.12 -6.96
N SER A 140 2.04 -3.32 -6.10
CA SER A 140 1.66 -3.74 -4.75
C SER A 140 0.25 -4.33 -4.70
N ALA A 141 -0.10 -4.91 -3.58
CA ALA A 141 -1.45 -5.36 -3.28
C ALA A 141 -1.89 -4.80 -1.92
N ARG A 142 -3.13 -4.36 -1.83
CA ARG A 142 -3.73 -3.86 -0.59
C ARG A 142 -5.15 -4.40 -0.44
N MET A 143 -5.54 -4.58 0.82
CA MET A 143 -6.88 -4.98 1.20
C MET A 143 -7.47 -4.03 2.24
N THR A 144 -8.77 -3.89 2.22
CA THR A 144 -9.58 -3.21 3.23
C THR A 144 -10.95 -3.87 3.30
N HIS A 145 -11.77 -3.53 4.29
CA HIS A 145 -13.16 -4.01 4.32
C HIS A 145 -14.12 -2.93 4.81
N SER A 146 -15.40 -3.09 4.49
CA SER A 146 -16.51 -2.36 5.08
C SER A 146 -17.66 -3.32 5.29
N GLY A 147 -18.13 -3.46 6.53
CA GLY A 147 -19.09 -4.52 6.87
C GLY A 147 -18.55 -5.89 6.46
N ASP A 148 -19.33 -6.62 5.69
CA ASP A 148 -19.00 -7.95 5.17
C ASP A 148 -18.31 -7.94 3.80
N HIS A 149 -17.94 -6.78 3.28
CA HIS A 149 -17.30 -6.62 1.98
C HIS A 149 -15.79 -6.47 2.13
N LEU A 150 -15.01 -7.50 1.77
CA LEU A 150 -13.55 -7.41 1.63
C LEU A 150 -13.21 -6.90 0.23
N LEU A 151 -12.37 -5.89 0.18
CA LEU A 151 -11.97 -5.21 -1.05
C LEU A 151 -10.47 -5.39 -1.27
N VAL A 152 -10.09 -5.74 -2.49
CA VAL A 152 -8.70 -5.91 -2.90
C VAL A 152 -8.39 -4.96 -4.06
N ARG A 153 -7.24 -4.30 -3.99
CA ARG A 153 -6.66 -3.55 -5.11
C ARG A 153 -5.23 -4.02 -5.32
N THR A 154 -4.92 -4.42 -6.55
CA THR A 154 -3.59 -4.86 -6.99
C THR A 154 -3.43 -4.61 -8.49
N CYS A 155 -2.39 -5.14 -9.09
CA CYS A 155 -2.15 -5.12 -10.53
C CYS A 155 -1.80 -6.51 -11.06
N HIS A 156 -1.73 -6.62 -12.38
CA HIS A 156 -1.32 -7.82 -13.09
C HIS A 156 -0.77 -7.47 -14.47
N GLU A 157 -0.01 -8.37 -15.05
CA GLU A 157 0.20 -8.41 -16.48
C GLU A 157 -0.98 -9.15 -17.13
N MET A 158 -1.61 -8.52 -18.14
CA MET A 158 -2.76 -9.07 -18.84
C MET A 158 -2.35 -10.09 -19.91
N TYR A 159 -3.32 -10.78 -20.44
CA TYR A 159 -3.17 -11.58 -21.65
C TYR A 159 -2.68 -10.73 -22.81
N LYS A 160 -2.09 -11.39 -23.79
CA LYS A 160 -1.58 -10.75 -24.98
C LYS A 160 -2.70 -10.03 -25.73
N SER A 161 -2.50 -8.75 -25.97
CA SER A 161 -3.45 -7.91 -26.69
C SER A 161 -3.23 -7.95 -28.22
N SER A 162 -4.06 -7.25 -28.97
CA SER A 162 -4.02 -7.25 -30.44
C SER A 162 -2.74 -6.62 -31.01
N ASP A 163 -2.03 -5.81 -30.24
CA ASP A 163 -0.73 -5.24 -30.63
C ASP A 163 0.45 -6.20 -30.43
N GLY A 164 0.17 -7.37 -29.85
CA GLY A 164 1.16 -8.40 -29.62
C GLY A 164 1.89 -8.30 -28.30
N ASN A 165 1.56 -7.34 -27.43
CA ASN A 165 2.17 -7.13 -26.12
C ASN A 165 1.24 -7.56 -24.99
N ASN A 166 1.86 -7.88 -23.87
CA ASN A 166 1.18 -8.01 -22.59
C ASN A 166 1.26 -6.64 -21.89
N HIS A 167 0.13 -6.09 -21.53
CA HIS A 167 0.05 -4.82 -20.82
C HIS A 167 -0.29 -5.04 -19.36
N GLN A 168 0.17 -4.15 -18.50
CA GLN A 168 -0.21 -4.13 -17.11
C GLN A 168 -1.55 -3.42 -16.91
N SER A 169 -2.26 -3.79 -15.87
CA SER A 169 -3.51 -3.15 -15.46
C SER A 169 -3.75 -3.34 -13.97
N ASN A 170 -4.59 -2.50 -13.40
CA ASN A 170 -5.07 -2.69 -12.05
C ASN A 170 -6.13 -3.80 -11.99
N VAL A 171 -6.11 -4.55 -10.89
CA VAL A 171 -7.13 -5.55 -10.55
C VAL A 171 -7.86 -5.11 -9.30
N THR A 172 -9.18 -5.12 -9.34
CA THR A 172 -10.02 -4.90 -8.17
C THR A 172 -10.92 -6.11 -7.95
N ILE A 173 -11.06 -6.53 -6.69
CA ILE A 173 -11.87 -7.69 -6.31
C ILE A 173 -12.69 -7.33 -5.08
N GLU A 174 -13.96 -7.71 -5.09
CA GLU A 174 -14.83 -7.71 -3.92
C GLU A 174 -15.19 -9.14 -3.53
N VAL A 175 -15.11 -9.42 -2.23
CA VAL A 175 -15.44 -10.71 -1.65
C VAL A 175 -16.48 -10.52 -0.54
N ASP A 176 -17.56 -11.26 -0.60
CA ASP A 176 -18.45 -11.46 0.55
C ASP A 176 -17.73 -12.29 1.61
N MET A 177 -17.40 -11.68 2.73
CA MET A 177 -16.55 -12.27 3.78
C MET A 177 -17.19 -13.46 4.49
N PRO A 178 -18.53 -13.50 4.75
CA PRO A 178 -19.20 -14.67 5.33
C PRO A 178 -19.17 -15.89 4.41
N SER A 179 -19.57 -15.73 3.18
CA SER A 179 -19.64 -16.84 2.22
C SER A 179 -18.32 -17.16 1.56
N MET A 180 -17.33 -16.25 1.61
CA MET A 180 -16.10 -16.30 0.82
C MET A 180 -16.42 -16.53 -0.66
N THR A 181 -17.25 -15.65 -1.22
CA THR A 181 -17.61 -15.63 -2.64
C THR A 181 -17.19 -14.31 -3.24
N ILE A 182 -16.53 -14.34 -4.39
CA ILE A 182 -16.23 -13.13 -5.17
C ILE A 182 -17.53 -12.64 -5.77
N THR A 183 -17.93 -11.44 -5.39
CA THR A 183 -19.20 -10.80 -5.78
C THR A 183 -19.02 -9.82 -6.91
N ASP A 184 -17.83 -9.21 -7.00
CA ASP A 184 -17.47 -8.33 -8.12
C ASP A 184 -15.97 -8.37 -8.37
N SER A 185 -15.55 -8.13 -9.61
CA SER A 185 -14.14 -8.00 -9.99
C SER A 185 -13.99 -7.25 -11.30
N TYR A 186 -12.88 -6.54 -11.44
CA TYR A 186 -12.49 -5.94 -12.70
C TYR A 186 -11.00 -6.19 -12.96
N THR A 187 -10.69 -6.73 -14.13
CA THR A 187 -9.37 -7.21 -14.54
C THR A 187 -8.94 -6.66 -15.90
N GLY A 188 -9.57 -5.60 -16.36
CA GLY A 188 -9.24 -4.89 -17.59
C GLY A 188 -8.66 -3.52 -17.32
N ILE A 189 -8.30 -2.82 -18.38
CA ILE A 189 -7.85 -1.43 -18.30
C ILE A 189 -9.05 -0.54 -17.97
N MET A 190 -8.99 0.12 -16.82
CA MET A 190 -9.91 1.18 -16.48
C MET A 190 -9.35 2.51 -17.00
N ASN A 191 -10.02 3.09 -17.98
CA ASN A 191 -9.74 4.44 -18.43
C ASN A 191 -10.66 5.41 -17.71
N VAL A 192 -10.10 6.44 -17.11
CA VAL A 192 -10.85 7.57 -16.54
C VAL A 192 -10.54 8.84 -17.29
N ASP A 193 -11.31 9.89 -17.02
CA ASP A 193 -11.22 11.16 -17.73
C ASP A 193 -9.80 11.57 -18.09
N TYR A 194 -9.67 12.11 -19.29
CA TYR A 194 -8.43 12.70 -19.81
C TYR A 194 -7.22 11.77 -19.93
N GLY A 195 -7.46 10.46 -19.94
CA GLY A 195 -6.45 9.50 -20.32
C GLY A 195 -5.75 8.75 -19.23
N TYR A 196 -6.23 8.82 -17.96
CA TYR A 196 -5.71 7.88 -16.96
C TYR A 196 -5.97 6.45 -17.42
N VAL A 197 -4.93 5.67 -17.47
CA VAL A 197 -4.94 4.24 -17.74
C VAL A 197 -4.56 3.52 -16.46
N SER A 198 -5.26 2.48 -16.09
CA SER A 198 -5.03 1.72 -14.86
C SER A 198 -3.75 0.88 -14.90
N HIS A 199 -2.66 1.50 -15.30
CA HIS A 199 -1.32 0.96 -15.39
C HIS A 199 -0.50 1.59 -14.29
N SER A 200 -0.21 0.86 -13.23
CA SER A 200 0.23 1.46 -11.97
C SER A 200 1.19 0.55 -11.20
N PHE A 201 2.07 1.18 -10.42
CA PHE A 201 3.08 0.50 -9.60
C PHE A 201 2.63 0.25 -8.18
N ASN A 202 2.01 1.24 -7.52
CA ASN A 202 1.65 1.13 -6.12
C ASN A 202 0.17 1.45 -5.92
N GLN A 203 -0.56 0.49 -5.41
CA GLN A 203 -2.00 0.55 -5.26
C GLN A 203 -2.39 0.66 -3.80
N PHE A 204 -3.37 1.50 -3.52
CA PHE A 204 -4.03 1.60 -2.23
C PHE A 204 -5.53 1.52 -2.41
N ILE A 205 -6.21 0.99 -1.41
CA ILE A 205 -7.66 0.97 -1.34
C ILE A 205 -8.10 1.23 0.11
N LYS A 206 -9.09 2.10 0.27
CA LYS A 206 -9.69 2.46 1.55
C LYS A 206 -11.20 2.62 1.40
N THR A 207 -11.88 2.69 2.50
CA THR A 207 -13.30 3.02 2.56
C THR A 207 -13.51 4.38 3.23
N ASP A 208 -14.49 5.14 2.76
CA ASP A 208 -14.92 6.42 3.32
C ASP A 208 -16.44 6.41 3.47
N GLY A 209 -16.92 6.04 4.64
CA GLY A 209 -18.33 5.72 4.83
C GLY A 209 -18.71 4.54 3.94
N ASN A 210 -19.67 4.78 3.03
CA ASN A 210 -20.14 3.77 2.07
C ASN A 210 -19.38 3.81 0.73
N HIS A 211 -18.40 4.70 0.56
CA HIS A 211 -17.66 4.81 -0.69
C HIS A 211 -16.33 4.04 -0.63
N ILE A 212 -15.91 3.57 -1.79
CA ILE A 212 -14.57 3.01 -2.00
C ILE A 212 -13.71 4.11 -2.62
N VAL A 213 -12.50 4.26 -2.11
CA VAL A 213 -11.47 5.14 -2.68
C VAL A 213 -10.19 4.36 -2.91
N ALA A 214 -9.63 4.50 -4.10
CA ALA A 214 -8.37 3.89 -4.49
C ALA A 214 -7.37 4.98 -4.88
N LEU A 215 -6.10 4.74 -4.60
CA LEU A 215 -5.01 5.58 -5.03
C LEU A 215 -4.01 4.73 -5.79
N ASP A 216 -3.64 5.18 -6.97
CA ASP A 216 -2.70 4.50 -7.85
C ASP A 216 -1.52 5.41 -8.18
N HIS A 217 -0.33 4.84 -8.24
CA HIS A 217 0.84 5.49 -8.81
C HIS A 217 0.89 5.17 -10.29
N GLY A 218 0.36 6.05 -11.13
CA GLY A 218 0.33 5.85 -12.58
C GLY A 218 1.69 6.09 -13.22
N ASP A 219 2.08 5.22 -14.14
CA ASP A 219 3.29 5.37 -14.95
C ASP A 219 3.00 5.72 -16.41
N ALA A 220 1.75 5.58 -16.82
CA ALA A 220 1.27 5.93 -18.15
C ALA A 220 0.59 7.32 -18.14
N HIS A 221 -0.53 7.54 -18.71
CA HIS A 221 -1.17 8.84 -18.83
C HIS A 221 -2.17 9.15 -17.70
N PRO A 222 -1.94 10.19 -16.90
CA PRO A 222 -0.66 10.88 -16.69
C PRO A 222 0.26 10.09 -15.76
N ARG A 223 1.55 10.44 -15.72
CA ARG A 223 2.45 9.99 -14.64
C ARG A 223 2.12 10.75 -13.38
N SER A 224 1.28 10.19 -12.58
CA SER A 224 0.75 10.88 -11.40
C SER A 224 0.31 9.92 -10.30
N ALA A 225 0.15 10.46 -9.11
CA ALA A 225 -0.69 9.85 -8.11
C ALA A 225 -2.15 10.15 -8.47
N VAL A 226 -2.92 9.14 -8.82
CA VAL A 226 -4.33 9.27 -9.21
C VAL A 226 -5.22 8.73 -8.11
N LEU A 227 -6.08 9.59 -7.56
CA LEU A 227 -7.11 9.19 -6.62
C LEU A 227 -8.41 8.95 -7.38
N VAL A 228 -8.96 7.76 -7.20
CA VAL A 228 -10.23 7.32 -7.79
C VAL A 228 -11.24 7.09 -6.69
N LYS A 229 -12.40 7.72 -6.80
CA LYS A 229 -13.54 7.52 -5.92
C LYS A 229 -14.68 6.88 -6.71
N TYR A 230 -15.12 5.72 -6.27
CA TYR A 230 -16.22 5.00 -6.90
C TYR A 230 -17.54 5.66 -6.53
N ASN A 231 -18.36 5.96 -7.55
CA ASN A 231 -19.66 6.58 -7.37
C ASN A 231 -20.71 5.60 -6.82
N SER A 232 -20.51 4.30 -7.03
CA SER A 232 -21.27 3.25 -6.36
C SER A 232 -20.85 3.10 -4.91
N ASP A 233 -21.80 2.83 -4.06
CA ASP A 233 -21.58 2.49 -2.65
C ASP A 233 -22.08 1.07 -2.35
N PHE A 234 -21.85 0.60 -1.14
CA PHE A 234 -22.23 -0.77 -0.72
C PHE A 234 -23.74 -1.04 -0.70
N THR A 235 -24.58 -0.08 -1.02
CA THR A 235 -26.04 -0.23 -1.09
C THR A 235 -26.56 -0.38 -2.51
N THR A 236 -25.76 -0.09 -3.53
CA THR A 236 -26.18 0.01 -4.94
C THR A 236 -25.79 -1.17 -5.81
N GLY A 237 -25.01 -2.13 -5.29
CA GLY A 237 -24.62 -3.33 -6.04
C GLY A 237 -23.13 -3.35 -6.41
N LYS A 238 -22.78 -3.41 -7.69
CA LYS A 238 -21.38 -3.51 -8.13
C LYS A 238 -20.57 -2.28 -7.80
N PHE A 239 -19.37 -2.49 -7.25
CA PHE A 239 -18.47 -1.45 -6.77
C PHE A 239 -17.34 -1.13 -7.75
N PHE A 240 -17.01 -2.05 -8.66
CA PHE A 240 -15.92 -1.90 -9.62
C PHE A 240 -16.46 -1.77 -11.04
N PRO A 241 -16.92 -0.56 -11.39
CA PRO A 241 -17.42 -0.31 -12.73
C PRO A 241 -16.29 -0.44 -13.76
N ASN A 242 -16.65 -0.91 -14.93
CA ASN A 242 -15.76 -0.97 -16.09
C ASN A 242 -15.87 0.26 -17.00
N TYR A 243 -16.56 1.29 -16.55
CA TYR A 243 -16.73 2.54 -17.29
C TYR A 243 -16.35 3.72 -16.41
N PHE A 244 -15.64 4.68 -16.97
CA PHE A 244 -15.18 5.87 -16.27
C PHE A 244 -16.33 6.77 -15.78
N GLU A 245 -17.49 6.72 -16.36
CA GLU A 245 -18.67 7.48 -15.92
C GLU A 245 -19.15 7.10 -14.52
N GLN A 246 -18.72 5.96 -14.00
CA GLN A 246 -19.10 5.44 -12.68
C GLN A 246 -18.07 5.77 -11.59
N VAL A 247 -17.01 6.51 -11.92
CA VAL A 247 -15.99 6.95 -10.97
C VAL A 247 -15.78 8.45 -11.08
N SER A 248 -15.34 9.04 -9.97
CA SER A 248 -14.75 10.38 -9.95
C SER A 248 -13.26 10.25 -9.67
N ASN A 249 -12.43 11.09 -10.27
CA ASN A 249 -10.98 11.00 -10.12
C ASN A 249 -10.33 12.39 -10.08
N ILE A 250 -9.10 12.42 -9.57
CA ILE A 250 -8.24 13.59 -9.58
C ILE A 250 -6.77 13.17 -9.67
N ASP A 251 -5.99 13.87 -10.47
CA ASP A 251 -4.54 13.81 -10.42
C ASP A 251 -4.06 14.55 -9.17
N VAL A 252 -3.63 13.78 -8.18
CA VAL A 252 -3.18 14.32 -6.89
C VAL A 252 -1.84 15.04 -7.04
N VAL A 253 -0.90 14.42 -7.76
CA VAL A 253 0.38 15.01 -8.15
C VAL A 253 0.77 14.43 -9.50
N THR A 254 1.03 15.29 -10.46
CA THR A 254 1.66 14.92 -11.72
C THR A 254 3.17 15.01 -11.55
N TYR A 255 3.87 13.93 -11.84
CA TYR A 255 5.33 13.86 -11.71
C TYR A 255 5.99 14.39 -12.97
N PRO A 256 7.15 15.08 -12.83
CA PRO A 256 7.90 15.51 -13.99
C PRO A 256 8.29 14.34 -14.89
N GLU A 257 7.99 14.47 -16.18
CA GLU A 257 8.41 13.50 -17.19
C GLU A 257 9.78 13.87 -17.72
N TYR A 258 10.73 12.96 -17.56
CA TYR A 258 12.04 13.07 -18.19
C TYR A 258 11.98 12.36 -19.53
N THR A 259 11.75 13.10 -20.63
CA THR A 259 11.65 12.61 -21.99
C THR A 259 10.48 11.65 -22.27
N ALA A 260 9.97 11.71 -23.47
CA ALA A 260 8.85 10.92 -23.97
C ALA A 260 9.11 9.42 -23.89
N GLY A 261 8.85 8.81 -22.78
CA GLY A 261 8.89 7.37 -22.72
C GLY A 261 9.20 6.80 -21.34
N HIS A 262 8.33 6.37 -20.67
CA HIS A 262 8.21 5.04 -20.14
C HIS A 262 8.78 4.71 -18.75
N TYR A 263 9.53 5.58 -18.05
CA TYR A 263 10.12 5.17 -16.76
C TYR A 263 9.92 6.23 -15.69
N ASN A 264 9.75 5.79 -14.44
CA ASN A 264 9.71 6.67 -13.28
C ASN A 264 11.14 7.15 -12.93
N TYR A 265 11.75 7.94 -13.82
CA TYR A 265 13.12 8.45 -13.60
C TYR A 265 13.25 9.41 -12.42
N THR A 266 12.16 9.95 -11.93
CA THR A 266 12.18 10.79 -10.74
C THR A 266 12.32 10.00 -9.46
N GLY A 267 12.15 8.66 -9.53
CA GLY A 267 12.06 7.81 -8.34
C GLY A 267 10.90 8.19 -7.44
N ALA A 268 9.85 8.81 -7.99
CA ALA A 268 8.66 9.16 -7.23
C ALA A 268 8.00 7.91 -6.65
N ALA A 269 7.61 7.95 -5.40
CA ALA A 269 7.00 6.83 -4.71
C ALA A 269 5.87 7.30 -3.79
N ILE A 270 4.70 6.67 -3.94
CA ILE A 270 3.60 6.81 -2.99
C ILE A 270 3.81 5.78 -1.88
N GLY A 271 3.92 6.23 -0.64
CA GLY A 271 4.16 5.34 0.49
C GLY A 271 3.03 5.29 1.51
N GLY A 272 2.05 6.21 1.42
CA GLY A 272 0.93 6.25 2.35
C GLY A 272 -0.33 6.87 1.78
N PHE A 273 -1.48 6.27 2.15
CA PHE A 273 -2.79 6.78 1.83
C PHE A 273 -3.77 6.47 2.96
N ASP A 274 -4.49 7.47 3.43
CA ASP A 274 -5.56 7.27 4.40
C ASP A 274 -6.63 8.38 4.33
N VAL A 275 -7.73 8.13 5.02
CA VAL A 275 -8.93 8.97 5.02
C VAL A 275 -9.01 9.74 6.34
N SER A 276 -8.99 11.08 6.28
CA SER A 276 -9.22 11.95 7.44
C SER A 276 -10.70 12.32 7.58
N SER A 277 -11.02 13.12 8.59
CA SER A 277 -12.37 13.68 8.75
C SER A 277 -12.78 14.62 7.60
N SER A 278 -11.81 15.28 6.97
CA SER A 278 -12.07 16.34 5.97
C SER A 278 -11.45 16.04 4.59
N SER A 279 -10.47 15.15 4.51
CA SER A 279 -9.66 15.00 3.31
C SER A 279 -9.21 13.56 3.11
N TYR A 280 -8.76 13.25 1.92
CA TYR A 280 -7.93 12.10 1.59
C TYR A 280 -6.47 12.54 1.69
N ILE A 281 -5.67 11.84 2.49
CA ILE A 281 -4.28 12.19 2.75
C ILE A 281 -3.38 11.23 1.98
N VAL A 282 -2.53 11.79 1.13
CA VAL A 282 -1.56 11.05 0.30
C VAL A 282 -0.15 11.48 0.69
N ALA A 283 0.67 10.54 1.10
CA ALA A 283 2.07 10.77 1.43
C ALA A 283 2.97 10.16 0.34
N GLN A 284 3.92 10.95 -0.14
CA GLN A 284 4.78 10.57 -1.25
C GLN A 284 6.16 11.21 -1.16
N SER A 285 7.12 10.62 -1.82
CA SER A 285 8.43 11.22 -2.06
C SER A 285 8.63 11.41 -3.57
N THR A 286 9.16 12.56 -3.95
CA THR A 286 9.49 12.88 -5.35
C THR A 286 10.55 13.96 -5.40
N VAL A 287 11.15 14.16 -6.56
CA VAL A 287 11.98 15.32 -6.87
C VAL A 287 11.14 16.60 -6.85
N ASP A 288 11.78 17.75 -6.92
CA ASP A 288 11.07 19.03 -6.96
C ASP A 288 10.15 19.10 -8.18
N LEU A 289 8.87 19.36 -7.94
CA LEU A 289 7.85 19.36 -8.99
C LEU A 289 7.96 20.57 -9.93
N ASP A 290 8.63 21.63 -9.48
CA ASP A 290 8.89 22.84 -10.27
C ASP A 290 10.17 22.74 -11.12
N TYR A 291 10.95 21.66 -10.94
CA TYR A 291 12.27 21.52 -11.54
C TYR A 291 12.38 20.28 -12.44
N ILE A 292 12.23 20.49 -13.74
CA ILE A 292 12.20 19.40 -14.73
C ILE A 292 13.60 18.79 -15.02
N ASN A 293 14.70 19.41 -14.63
CA ASN A 293 15.96 19.10 -15.32
C ASN A 293 17.16 18.67 -14.48
N THR A 294 17.16 18.68 -13.16
CA THR A 294 18.41 18.44 -12.45
C THR A 294 18.33 17.85 -11.06
N SER A 295 17.20 17.87 -10.40
CA SER A 295 17.15 17.37 -9.04
C SER A 295 16.91 15.85 -9.01
N GLU A 296 17.88 15.14 -8.51
CA GLU A 296 17.74 13.72 -8.18
C GLU A 296 17.34 13.51 -6.72
N THR A 297 17.37 14.57 -5.91
CA THR A 297 17.05 14.49 -4.48
C THR A 297 15.54 14.52 -4.25
N ARG A 298 15.00 13.43 -3.73
CA ARG A 298 13.59 13.33 -3.40
C ARG A 298 13.27 13.96 -2.05
N ASN A 299 12.23 14.77 -2.04
CA ASN A 299 11.63 15.36 -0.86
C ASN A 299 10.29 14.68 -0.53
N VAL A 300 9.86 14.82 0.71
CA VAL A 300 8.56 14.30 1.17
C VAL A 300 7.51 15.37 0.97
N TYR A 301 6.39 14.96 0.37
CA TYR A 301 5.20 15.77 0.15
C TYR A 301 3.97 15.07 0.71
N VAL A 302 3.01 15.86 1.15
CA VAL A 302 1.69 15.38 1.59
C VAL A 302 0.62 16.18 0.88
N SER A 303 -0.22 15.48 0.14
CA SER A 303 -1.42 16.04 -0.47
C SER A 303 -2.63 15.79 0.42
N ALA A 304 -3.48 16.79 0.54
CA ALA A 304 -4.80 16.71 1.16
C ALA A 304 -5.86 17.05 0.13
N VAL A 305 -6.54 16.02 -0.34
CA VAL A 305 -7.59 16.13 -1.36
C VAL A 305 -8.94 16.21 -0.66
N SER A 306 -9.79 17.18 -1.04
CA SER A 306 -11.15 17.30 -0.49
C SER A 306 -12.01 16.08 -0.80
N LYS A 307 -13.01 15.81 0.03
CA LYS A 307 -13.89 14.63 -0.10
C LYS A 307 -14.70 14.60 -1.41
N ASP A 308 -14.94 15.75 -1.99
CA ASP A 308 -15.62 15.92 -3.29
C ASP A 308 -14.65 15.92 -4.49
N LEU A 309 -13.34 15.73 -4.22
CA LEU A 309 -12.27 15.77 -5.21
C LEU A 309 -12.10 17.13 -5.94
N SER A 310 -12.70 18.20 -5.43
CA SER A 310 -12.67 19.52 -6.09
C SER A 310 -11.38 20.30 -5.82
N THR A 311 -10.67 19.99 -4.75
CA THR A 311 -9.44 20.68 -4.35
C THR A 311 -8.37 19.71 -3.88
N ASN A 312 -7.12 20.07 -4.15
CA ASN A 312 -5.94 19.37 -3.67
C ASN A 312 -4.95 20.39 -3.09
N LYS A 313 -4.59 20.23 -1.83
CA LYS A 313 -3.58 21.05 -1.16
C LYS A 313 -2.29 20.23 -1.02
N LEU A 314 -1.25 20.65 -1.73
CA LEU A 314 0.08 20.03 -1.65
C LEU A 314 0.90 20.73 -0.57
N ASN A 315 1.38 19.97 0.40
CA ASN A 315 2.27 20.43 1.47
C ASN A 315 3.67 19.81 1.25
N LYS A 316 4.69 20.64 1.04
CA LYS A 316 6.08 20.20 1.03
C LYS A 316 6.55 20.04 2.47
N ILE A 317 6.92 18.82 2.87
CA ILE A 317 7.28 18.51 4.26
C ILE A 317 8.78 18.69 4.49
N THR A 318 9.60 18.37 3.49
CA THR A 318 11.06 18.52 3.57
C THR A 318 11.59 19.40 2.44
N SER A 319 12.78 19.94 2.65
CA SER A 319 13.50 20.74 1.64
C SER A 319 14.98 20.37 1.71
N TYR A 320 15.29 19.16 1.29
CA TYR A 320 16.67 18.69 1.23
C TYR A 320 17.41 19.37 0.07
N ALA A 321 18.70 19.66 0.32
CA ALA A 321 19.53 20.25 -0.70
C ALA A 321 19.78 19.26 -1.84
N GLU A 322 19.84 19.79 -3.04
CA GLU A 322 20.13 19.00 -4.23
C GLU A 322 21.49 18.30 -4.15
N GLY A 323 21.57 17.09 -4.71
CA GLY A 323 22.77 16.26 -4.64
C GLY A 323 23.03 15.62 -3.28
N THR A 324 22.07 15.69 -2.36
CA THR A 324 22.14 14.98 -1.08
C THR A 324 21.23 13.75 -1.10
N ASP A 325 21.28 12.93 -0.03
CA ASP A 325 20.47 11.72 0.07
C ASP A 325 18.99 12.02 -0.08
N SER A 326 18.31 11.17 -0.80
CA SER A 326 16.87 11.23 -1.02
C SER A 326 16.07 10.71 0.19
N ALA A 327 14.87 11.22 0.37
CA ALA A 327 13.90 10.59 1.25
C ALA A 327 13.40 9.26 0.64
N SER A 328 13.20 8.25 1.47
CA SER A 328 12.51 7.02 1.06
C SER A 328 11.03 7.28 0.77
N ALA A 329 10.32 6.29 0.23
CA ALA A 329 8.88 6.29 0.22
C ALA A 329 8.35 6.44 1.66
N PRO A 330 7.51 7.46 1.95
CA PRO A 330 7.07 7.70 3.31
C PRO A 330 5.98 6.71 3.73
N GLN A 331 5.92 6.38 5.02
CA GLN A 331 4.80 5.64 5.60
C GLN A 331 3.85 6.60 6.32
N LEU A 332 2.56 6.34 6.21
CA LEU A 332 1.52 7.12 6.86
C LEU A 332 0.69 6.20 7.75
N VAL A 333 0.56 6.53 9.01
CA VAL A 333 -0.32 5.81 9.93
C VAL A 333 -1.34 6.76 10.55
N LYS A 334 -2.59 6.36 10.49
CA LYS A 334 -3.71 7.11 11.06
C LYS A 334 -3.76 6.93 12.57
N ILE A 335 -3.58 8.00 13.34
CA ILE A 335 -3.74 8.01 14.80
C ILE A 335 -5.25 8.09 15.14
N ASN A 336 -5.95 8.99 14.47
CA ASN A 336 -7.40 9.16 14.53
C ASN A 336 -7.86 9.95 13.30
N ASN A 337 -9.15 10.26 13.20
CA ASN A 337 -9.70 10.97 12.04
C ASN A 337 -9.13 12.38 11.77
N ASN A 338 -8.44 12.95 12.74
CA ASN A 338 -7.88 14.31 12.66
C ASN A 338 -6.37 14.37 12.76
N SER A 339 -5.69 13.22 12.90
CA SER A 339 -4.25 13.20 13.15
C SER A 339 -3.60 11.94 12.58
N PHE A 340 -2.44 12.14 11.98
CA PHE A 340 -1.61 11.09 11.41
C PHE A 340 -0.18 11.21 11.92
N LEU A 341 0.59 10.12 11.80
CA LEU A 341 2.03 10.13 11.89
C LEU A 341 2.60 9.79 10.51
N LEU A 342 3.47 10.63 10.02
CA LEU A 342 4.25 10.45 8.81
C LEU A 342 5.66 10.02 9.19
N LEU A 343 6.19 8.98 8.55
CA LEU A 343 7.56 8.48 8.75
C LEU A 343 8.26 8.34 7.40
N TRP A 344 9.55 8.62 7.35
CA TRP A 344 10.39 8.33 6.20
C TRP A 344 11.83 8.07 6.63
N ALA A 345 12.52 7.25 5.89
CA ALA A 345 13.96 7.04 6.09
C ALA A 345 14.75 8.04 5.21
N ARG A 346 15.89 8.44 5.70
CA ARG A 346 16.89 9.17 4.94
C ARG A 346 18.25 8.89 5.57
N ASP A 347 19.22 8.51 4.74
CA ASP A 347 20.50 8.08 5.24
C ASP A 347 20.32 6.85 6.18
N THR A 348 20.85 6.85 7.36
CA THR A 348 20.68 5.79 8.37
C THR A 348 19.63 6.14 9.43
N LYS A 349 18.76 7.11 9.13
CA LYS A 349 17.84 7.70 10.11
C LYS A 349 16.40 7.58 9.67
N VAL A 350 15.54 7.35 10.66
CA VAL A 350 14.10 7.50 10.52
C VAL A 350 13.66 8.86 11.02
N ASN A 351 12.93 9.57 10.20
CA ASN A 351 12.33 10.85 10.55
C ASN A 351 10.82 10.64 10.73
N CYS A 352 10.21 11.35 11.63
CA CYS A 352 8.76 11.35 11.79
C CYS A 352 8.21 12.71 12.18
N VAL A 353 6.96 12.95 11.78
CA VAL A 353 6.22 14.15 12.15
C VAL A 353 4.73 13.87 12.22
N LYS A 354 4.03 14.54 13.14
CA LYS A 354 2.57 14.49 13.16
C LYS A 354 1.97 15.41 12.09
N LEU A 355 0.85 14.96 11.54
CA LEU A 355 0.05 15.75 10.59
C LEU A 355 -1.36 15.97 11.14
N ASN A 356 -1.95 17.10 10.76
CA ASN A 356 -3.37 17.40 10.93
C ASN A 356 -4.23 16.71 9.85
N ALA A 357 -5.55 16.79 9.97
CA ALA A 357 -6.52 16.24 9.01
C ALA A 357 -6.40 16.82 7.59
N ASP A 358 -5.80 18.00 7.45
CA ASP A 358 -5.55 18.69 6.17
C ASP A 358 -4.11 18.48 5.65
N GLY A 359 -3.38 17.51 6.18
CA GLY A 359 -2.01 17.18 5.76
C GLY A 359 -0.94 18.19 6.21
N THR A 360 -1.29 19.22 6.96
CA THR A 360 -0.29 20.16 7.50
C THR A 360 0.47 19.58 8.67
N VAL A 361 1.73 19.99 8.80
CA VAL A 361 2.60 19.56 9.90
C VAL A 361 2.08 20.10 11.24
N ASN A 362 2.08 19.23 12.24
CA ASN A 362 1.71 19.53 13.61
C ASN A 362 2.88 19.21 14.57
N GLY A 363 3.70 20.20 14.85
CA GLY A 363 4.89 20.08 15.70
C GLY A 363 6.20 20.05 14.91
N SER A 364 7.22 19.44 15.50
CA SER A 364 8.57 19.36 14.91
C SER A 364 8.84 17.97 14.34
N ILE A 365 9.72 17.88 13.37
CA ILE A 365 10.27 16.61 12.89
C ILE A 365 11.18 16.05 13.96
N HIS A 366 11.00 14.78 14.29
CA HIS A 366 11.85 14.00 15.18
C HIS A 366 12.64 12.99 14.34
N THR A 367 13.88 12.77 14.74
CA THR A 367 14.82 11.89 14.03
C THR A 367 15.47 10.93 15.02
N PHE A 368 15.63 9.68 14.61
CA PHE A 368 16.32 8.64 15.39
C PHE A 368 17.05 7.67 14.44
N GLU A 369 18.04 6.96 14.95
CA GLU A 369 18.81 5.97 14.19
C GLU A 369 17.93 4.77 13.81
N GLY A 370 18.12 4.23 12.62
CA GLY A 370 17.44 3.04 12.11
C GLY A 370 16.96 3.18 10.66
N SER A 371 16.35 2.14 10.16
CA SER A 371 15.74 2.07 8.81
C SER A 371 14.27 1.71 8.93
N LEU A 372 13.44 2.20 8.01
CA LEU A 372 12.06 1.71 7.88
C LEU A 372 12.06 0.38 7.14
N SER A 373 11.29 -0.56 7.63
CA SER A 373 10.91 -1.76 6.90
C SER A 373 9.68 -1.48 6.03
N ASP A 374 9.26 -2.44 5.22
CA ASP A 374 8.00 -2.37 4.48
C ASP A 374 6.77 -2.59 5.39
N CYS A 375 6.97 -3.01 6.65
CA CYS A 375 5.91 -3.05 7.66
C CYS A 375 5.32 -1.67 7.91
N GLN A 376 4.05 -1.49 7.61
CA GLN A 376 3.34 -0.27 7.99
C GLN A 376 3.24 -0.17 9.52
N PRO A 377 3.45 1.03 10.10
CA PRO A 377 3.26 1.24 11.53
C PRO A 377 1.82 0.94 11.96
N VAL A 378 1.65 0.52 13.21
CA VAL A 378 0.34 0.35 13.84
C VAL A 378 0.19 1.28 15.04
N ILE A 379 -1.04 1.65 15.37
CA ILE A 379 -1.34 2.45 16.55
C ILE A 379 -1.88 1.55 17.66
N LYS A 380 -1.27 1.64 18.83
CA LYS A 380 -1.75 1.00 20.04
C LYS A 380 -1.73 1.99 21.20
N ASN A 381 -2.89 2.19 21.85
CA ASN A 381 -3.01 3.12 22.98
C ASN A 381 -2.47 4.52 22.70
N GLY A 382 -2.72 5.04 21.46
CA GLY A 382 -2.23 6.36 21.02
C GLY A 382 -0.73 6.45 20.72
N ARG A 383 -0.02 5.32 20.72
CA ARG A 383 1.40 5.23 20.34
C ARG A 383 1.56 4.53 19.01
N ALA A 384 2.41 5.05 18.15
CA ALA A 384 2.83 4.37 16.94
C ALA A 384 3.89 3.32 17.28
N VAL A 385 3.72 2.13 16.72
CA VAL A 385 4.67 1.02 16.81
C VAL A 385 4.99 0.59 15.39
N TRP A 386 6.27 0.43 15.10
CA TRP A 386 6.73 -0.03 13.79
C TRP A 386 7.92 -0.96 13.95
N TYR A 387 8.16 -1.73 12.92
CA TYR A 387 9.29 -2.64 12.84
C TYR A 387 10.46 -1.92 12.16
N VAL A 388 11.62 -1.94 12.81
CA VAL A 388 12.88 -1.40 12.29
C VAL A 388 13.78 -2.57 11.93
N TYR A 389 14.37 -2.51 10.75
CA TYR A 389 15.42 -3.44 10.35
C TYR A 389 16.78 -2.84 10.67
N ASP A 390 17.64 -3.60 11.37
CA ASP A 390 19.04 -3.23 11.58
C ASP A 390 19.90 -3.99 10.55
N LYS A 391 20.52 -3.26 9.64
CA LYS A 391 21.40 -3.83 8.60
C LYS A 391 22.68 -4.49 9.17
N ASN A 392 22.95 -4.30 10.44
CA ASN A 392 24.18 -4.78 11.09
C ASN A 392 23.99 -6.03 11.97
N ASN A 393 22.80 -6.60 12.03
CA ASN A 393 22.48 -7.82 12.76
C ASN A 393 21.92 -8.91 11.85
#